data_bd170544837dd61f6a594c3d96f1f0ff
#
_entry.id   bd170544837dd61f6a594c3d96f1f0ff
#
_cell.length_a   1.000
_cell.length_b   1.000
_cell.length_c   1.000
_cell.angle_alpha   90.00
_cell.angle_beta   90.00
_cell.angle_gamma   90.00
#
_symmetry.space_group_name_H-M   'P 1'
#
loop_
_entity.id
_entity.type
_entity.pdbx_description
1 polymer ?
#
loop_
_entity_poly.entity_id
_entity_poly.type
_entity_poly.pdbx_seq_one_letter_code
_entity_poly.pdbx_strand_id
1 'polypeptide(L)'
;MTNPSYIFLAGASRGVGREIAHCLRQQQLKVKALLRSEATRADLEAMGIEVVLGDALRVSDVENAMLSEGIAAVISTIGGLPKDGDRADYLGNKNLIDAAVKAGVQKFILISSIGSGDSAQALPPQALATLGSVLVEKEKAEQHLINSGLIYTIIRPGGLKSEPATGNGILTEDPRVAGTIHRADVAQLVCRCLNSEKANNKILSAVDRQMMYGQPDFVAFDVS
;
A
#
# COMPACT_ATOMS: atom_id res chain seq x y z
N MET A 1 -2.13 -11.95 -28.85
CA MET A 1 -1.89 -12.60 -27.53
C MET A 1 -1.58 -11.48 -26.57
N THR A 2 -2.47 -11.20 -25.62
CA THR A 2 -2.21 -10.21 -24.58
C THR A 2 -1.07 -10.74 -23.71
N ASN A 3 0.05 -10.00 -23.65
CA ASN A 3 1.13 -10.32 -22.73
C ASN A 3 0.54 -10.43 -21.31
N PRO A 4 0.97 -11.43 -20.52
CA PRO A 4 0.48 -11.57 -19.16
C PRO A 4 0.82 -10.33 -18.34
N SER A 5 -0.22 -9.68 -17.86
CA SER A 5 -0.11 -8.44 -17.09
C SER A 5 0.17 -8.77 -15.61
N TYR A 6 1.22 -8.20 -15.04
CA TYR A 6 1.61 -8.41 -13.65
C TYR A 6 1.02 -7.34 -12.73
N ILE A 7 0.76 -7.73 -11.49
CA ILE A 7 0.63 -6.78 -10.37
C ILE A 7 2.03 -6.64 -9.76
N PHE A 8 2.58 -5.43 -9.82
CA PHE A 8 3.88 -5.13 -9.21
C PHE A 8 3.69 -4.80 -7.73
N LEU A 9 4.36 -5.53 -6.85
CA LEU A 9 4.23 -5.37 -5.39
C LEU A 9 5.56 -4.98 -4.76
N ALA A 10 5.64 -3.76 -4.23
CA ALA A 10 6.76 -3.29 -3.43
C ALA A 10 6.44 -3.46 -1.93
N GLY A 11 7.35 -4.12 -1.19
CA GLY A 11 7.19 -4.37 0.24
C GLY A 11 6.59 -5.73 0.61
N ALA A 12 6.68 -6.73 -0.27
CA ALA A 12 6.11 -8.09 -0.10
C ALA A 12 6.75 -8.94 1.00
N SER A 13 7.89 -8.54 1.57
CA SER A 13 8.67 -9.38 2.48
C SER A 13 8.00 -9.64 3.82
N ARG A 14 7.15 -8.75 4.32
CA ARG A 14 6.50 -8.85 5.65
C ARG A 14 5.25 -7.98 5.76
N GLY A 15 4.55 -8.14 6.87
CA GLY A 15 3.43 -7.27 7.26
C GLY A 15 2.31 -7.23 6.22
N VAL A 16 1.72 -6.06 5.99
CA VAL A 16 0.62 -5.89 5.04
C VAL A 16 0.98 -6.38 3.64
N GLY A 17 2.21 -6.10 3.17
CA GLY A 17 2.65 -6.53 1.84
C GLY A 17 2.70 -8.05 1.67
N ARG A 18 3.07 -8.80 2.73
CA ARG A 18 3.05 -10.26 2.71
C ARG A 18 1.62 -10.78 2.62
N GLU A 19 0.69 -10.20 3.38
CA GLU A 19 -0.72 -10.57 3.33
C GLU A 19 -1.35 -10.24 1.95
N ILE A 20 -0.97 -9.11 1.36
CA ILE A 20 -1.39 -8.76 -0.02
C ILE A 20 -0.84 -9.80 -1.00
N ALA A 21 0.42 -10.20 -0.89
CA ALA A 21 1.01 -11.23 -1.74
C ALA A 21 0.21 -12.54 -1.70
N HIS A 22 -0.17 -13.00 -0.50
CA HIS A 22 -1.05 -14.17 -0.33
C HIS A 22 -2.41 -13.95 -0.99
N CYS A 23 -3.07 -12.82 -0.72
CA CYS A 23 -4.39 -12.50 -1.25
C CYS A 23 -4.40 -12.47 -2.80
N LEU A 24 -3.42 -11.84 -3.43
CA LEU A 24 -3.28 -11.78 -4.88
C LEU A 24 -3.07 -13.18 -5.49
N ARG A 25 -2.26 -14.02 -4.85
CA ARG A 25 -2.02 -15.39 -5.31
C ARG A 25 -3.24 -16.31 -5.15
N GLN A 26 -4.04 -16.13 -4.10
CA GLN A 26 -5.33 -16.81 -3.95
C GLN A 26 -6.30 -16.46 -5.08
N GLN A 27 -6.23 -15.23 -5.61
CA GLN A 27 -6.98 -14.79 -6.79
C GLN A 27 -6.31 -15.19 -8.12
N GLN A 28 -5.24 -16.00 -8.10
CA GLN A 28 -4.49 -16.47 -9.25
C GLN A 28 -3.87 -15.36 -10.12
N LEU A 29 -3.72 -14.14 -9.57
CA LEU A 29 -3.08 -13.03 -10.26
C LEU A 29 -1.57 -13.27 -10.36
N LYS A 30 -0.97 -12.84 -11.46
CA LYS A 30 0.48 -12.82 -11.63
C LYS A 30 1.06 -11.67 -10.82
N VAL A 31 2.02 -11.97 -9.97
CA VAL A 31 2.65 -10.98 -9.08
C VAL A 31 4.15 -10.96 -9.34
N LYS A 32 4.69 -9.75 -9.50
CA LYS A 32 6.12 -9.46 -9.51
C LYS A 32 6.46 -8.62 -8.28
N ALA A 33 7.33 -9.11 -7.42
CA ALA A 33 7.69 -8.45 -6.16
C ALA A 33 9.09 -7.86 -6.21
N LEU A 34 9.22 -6.57 -5.82
CA LEU A 34 10.52 -5.93 -5.59
C LEU A 34 11.00 -6.25 -4.17
N LEU A 35 12.16 -6.88 -4.05
CA LEU A 35 12.83 -7.18 -2.79
C LEU A 35 14.18 -6.48 -2.70
N ARG A 36 14.47 -5.89 -1.53
CA ARG A 36 15.77 -5.31 -1.24
C ARG A 36 16.84 -6.35 -0.87
N SER A 37 16.44 -7.55 -0.46
CA SER A 37 17.33 -8.62 -0.06
C SER A 37 16.76 -10.00 -0.38
N GLU A 38 17.65 -11.00 -0.47
CA GLU A 38 17.30 -12.40 -0.75
C GLU A 38 16.53 -13.11 0.38
N ALA A 39 16.47 -12.52 1.57
CA ALA A 39 16.03 -13.20 2.81
C ALA A 39 14.65 -13.87 2.74
N THR A 40 13.73 -13.34 1.93
CA THR A 40 12.37 -13.88 1.77
C THR A 40 12.07 -14.31 0.34
N ARG A 41 13.09 -14.38 -0.51
CA ARG A 41 12.93 -14.71 -1.93
C ARG A 41 12.33 -16.09 -2.12
N ALA A 42 12.94 -17.10 -1.52
CA ALA A 42 12.50 -18.50 -1.66
C ALA A 42 11.03 -18.68 -1.23
N ASP A 43 10.61 -18.01 -0.16
CA ASP A 43 9.21 -18.07 0.30
C ASP A 43 8.24 -17.45 -0.70
N LEU A 44 8.59 -16.33 -1.34
CA LEU A 44 7.73 -15.68 -2.33
C LEU A 44 7.68 -16.48 -3.62
N GLU A 45 8.83 -17.01 -4.07
CA GLU A 45 8.90 -17.88 -5.25
C GLU A 45 8.09 -19.16 -5.04
N ALA A 46 8.11 -19.76 -3.83
CA ALA A 46 7.28 -20.91 -3.48
C ALA A 46 5.77 -20.60 -3.56
N MET A 47 5.38 -19.34 -3.38
CA MET A 47 4.00 -18.87 -3.61
C MET A 47 3.69 -18.63 -5.11
N GLY A 48 4.65 -18.82 -6.02
CA GLY A 48 4.51 -18.54 -7.44
C GLY A 48 4.60 -17.05 -7.77
N ILE A 49 5.31 -16.27 -6.96
CA ILE A 49 5.58 -14.84 -7.17
C ILE A 49 6.93 -14.70 -7.86
N GLU A 50 6.99 -13.92 -8.92
CA GLU A 50 8.25 -13.54 -9.54
C GLU A 50 8.97 -12.51 -8.66
N VAL A 51 10.24 -12.73 -8.37
CA VAL A 51 11.02 -11.85 -7.51
C VAL A 51 12.11 -11.14 -8.31
N VAL A 52 12.14 -9.81 -8.18
CA VAL A 52 13.21 -8.96 -8.68
C VAL A 52 13.92 -8.31 -7.50
N LEU A 53 15.25 -8.40 -7.50
CA LEU A 53 16.06 -7.71 -6.51
C LEU A 53 16.30 -6.27 -6.93
N GLY A 54 16.13 -5.37 -5.98
CA GLY A 54 16.38 -3.93 -6.18
C GLY A 54 15.98 -3.12 -4.95
N ASP A 55 16.57 -1.94 -4.84
CA ASP A 55 16.27 -0.98 -3.79
C ASP A 55 15.35 0.11 -4.35
N ALA A 56 14.20 0.32 -3.69
CA ALA A 56 13.26 1.38 -4.06
C ALA A 56 13.87 2.80 -3.98
N LEU A 57 14.96 2.97 -3.23
CA LEU A 57 15.72 4.23 -3.18
C LEU A 57 16.60 4.45 -4.41
N ARG A 58 16.81 3.43 -5.25
CA ARG A 58 17.57 3.52 -6.49
C ARG A 58 16.65 3.54 -7.70
N VAL A 59 16.61 4.67 -8.39
CA VAL A 59 15.75 4.87 -9.57
C VAL A 59 15.97 3.78 -10.62
N SER A 60 17.24 3.45 -10.92
CA SER A 60 17.59 2.42 -11.90
C SER A 60 17.05 1.04 -11.57
N ASP A 61 17.05 0.66 -10.29
CA ASP A 61 16.57 -0.66 -9.87
C ASP A 61 15.07 -0.76 -10.07
N VAL A 62 14.33 0.31 -9.71
CA VAL A 62 12.88 0.38 -9.84
C VAL A 62 12.45 0.41 -11.31
N GLU A 63 13.11 1.23 -12.14
CA GLU A 63 12.83 1.31 -13.57
C GLU A 63 13.11 -0.04 -14.26
N ASN A 64 14.25 -0.65 -14.01
CA ASN A 64 14.58 -1.95 -14.58
C ASN A 64 13.58 -3.04 -14.19
N ALA A 65 13.07 -3.00 -12.94
CA ALA A 65 12.07 -3.96 -12.46
C ALA A 65 10.71 -3.80 -13.15
N MET A 66 10.31 -2.56 -13.52
CA MET A 66 8.98 -2.28 -14.09
C MET A 66 8.96 -2.28 -15.62
N LEU A 67 10.05 -1.83 -16.27
CA LEU A 67 10.06 -1.64 -17.73
C LEU A 67 10.25 -2.93 -18.53
N SER A 68 10.64 -4.03 -17.89
CA SER A 68 10.92 -5.30 -18.58
C SER A 68 9.69 -6.07 -19.03
N GLU A 69 8.53 -5.81 -18.43
CA GLU A 69 7.29 -6.57 -18.70
C GLU A 69 6.04 -5.71 -18.46
N GLY A 70 4.89 -6.16 -19.02
CA GLY A 70 3.62 -5.46 -18.86
C GLY A 70 3.13 -5.46 -17.41
N ILE A 71 3.10 -4.29 -16.77
CA ILE A 71 2.55 -4.09 -15.42
C ILE A 71 1.17 -3.46 -15.54
N ALA A 72 0.14 -4.13 -15.01
CA ALA A 72 -1.22 -3.61 -14.99
C ALA A 72 -1.44 -2.61 -13.86
N ALA A 73 -0.93 -2.94 -12.68
CA ALA A 73 -1.05 -2.09 -11.51
C ALA A 73 0.17 -2.23 -10.60
N VAL A 74 0.44 -1.19 -9.82
CA VAL A 74 1.45 -1.18 -8.77
C VAL A 74 0.75 -1.10 -7.42
N ILE A 75 1.22 -1.90 -6.47
CA ILE A 75 0.84 -1.80 -5.05
C ILE A 75 2.11 -1.55 -4.25
N SER A 76 2.13 -0.46 -3.48
CA SER A 76 3.26 -0.14 -2.61
C SER A 76 2.84 -0.17 -1.15
N THR A 77 3.60 -0.93 -0.38
CA THR A 77 3.50 -1.00 1.09
C THR A 77 4.83 -0.63 1.75
N ILE A 78 5.75 -0.03 0.99
CA ILE A 78 7.06 0.33 1.51
C ILE A 78 6.96 1.51 2.46
N GLY A 79 7.81 1.47 3.46
CA GLY A 79 7.93 2.45 4.53
C GLY A 79 8.41 1.77 5.80
N GLY A 80 8.52 2.52 6.86
CA GLY A 80 8.88 2.03 8.17
C GLY A 80 10.14 2.66 8.73
N LEU A 81 10.53 2.20 9.92
CA LEU A 81 11.70 2.70 10.61
C LEU A 81 12.98 2.35 9.84
N PRO A 82 13.79 3.33 9.47
CA PRO A 82 15.11 3.04 8.94
C PRO A 82 15.94 2.44 10.07
N LYS A 83 16.63 1.35 9.78
CA LYS A 83 17.70 0.90 10.67
C LYS A 83 18.97 1.71 10.42
N ASP A 84 19.19 2.04 9.16
CA ASP A 84 20.35 2.81 8.70
C ASP A 84 19.98 3.57 7.42
N GLY A 85 20.12 4.88 7.38
CA GLY A 85 20.02 5.70 6.18
C GLY A 85 18.66 6.32 5.89
N ASP A 86 18.41 6.63 4.62
CA ASP A 86 17.24 7.37 4.15
C ASP A 86 15.94 6.56 4.25
N ARG A 87 14.88 7.25 4.63
CA ARG A 87 13.55 6.65 4.72
C ARG A 87 12.97 6.42 3.33
N ALA A 88 12.43 5.21 3.12
CA ALA A 88 11.75 4.88 1.87
C ALA A 88 10.31 5.42 1.78
N ASP A 89 9.78 6.00 2.87
CA ASP A 89 8.37 6.44 2.94
C ASP A 89 8.03 7.44 1.84
N TYR A 90 8.88 8.45 1.58
CA TYR A 90 8.71 9.37 0.47
C TYR A 90 9.53 8.98 -0.76
N LEU A 91 10.86 8.99 -0.65
CA LEU A 91 11.75 8.83 -1.81
C LEU A 91 11.54 7.50 -2.54
N GLY A 92 11.38 6.40 -1.80
CA GLY A 92 11.12 5.10 -2.40
C GLY A 92 9.77 5.04 -3.12
N ASN A 93 8.72 5.60 -2.52
CA ASN A 93 7.41 5.69 -3.17
C ASN A 93 7.42 6.64 -4.37
N LYS A 94 8.13 7.77 -4.27
CA LYS A 94 8.33 8.68 -5.40
C LYS A 94 8.95 7.95 -6.59
N ASN A 95 10.03 7.21 -6.38
CA ASN A 95 10.70 6.46 -7.44
C ASN A 95 9.77 5.39 -8.06
N LEU A 96 8.97 4.70 -7.24
CA LEU A 96 7.97 3.73 -7.73
C LEU A 96 6.89 4.40 -8.57
N ILE A 97 6.39 5.56 -8.15
CA ILE A 97 5.37 6.32 -8.86
C ILE A 97 5.91 6.82 -10.20
N ASP A 98 7.10 7.43 -10.21
CA ASP A 98 7.74 7.94 -11.42
C ASP A 98 8.01 6.81 -12.43
N ALA A 99 8.48 5.65 -11.96
CA ALA A 99 8.69 4.48 -12.80
C ALA A 99 7.36 3.91 -13.34
N ALA A 100 6.29 3.91 -12.54
CA ALA A 100 4.97 3.49 -12.96
C ALA A 100 4.41 4.39 -14.09
N VAL A 101 4.57 5.72 -13.96
CA VAL A 101 4.22 6.67 -15.03
C VAL A 101 5.01 6.36 -16.31
N LYS A 102 6.33 6.19 -16.19
CA LYS A 102 7.23 5.89 -17.32
C LYS A 102 6.90 4.56 -18.00
N ALA A 103 6.47 3.55 -17.22
CA ALA A 103 6.08 2.23 -17.71
C ALA A 103 4.65 2.20 -18.31
N GLY A 104 3.88 3.29 -18.23
CA GLY A 104 2.50 3.34 -18.70
C GLY A 104 1.53 2.53 -17.84
N VAL A 105 1.85 2.32 -16.56
CA VAL A 105 0.95 1.65 -15.62
C VAL A 105 -0.33 2.48 -15.46
N GLN A 106 -1.47 1.81 -15.38
CA GLN A 106 -2.74 2.51 -15.26
C GLN A 106 -3.12 2.84 -13.82
N LYS A 107 -2.91 1.91 -12.88
CA LYS A 107 -3.39 2.05 -11.50
C LYS A 107 -2.27 1.87 -10.48
N PHE A 108 -2.28 2.73 -9.45
CA PHE A 108 -1.34 2.66 -8.33
C PHE A 108 -2.10 2.65 -7.00
N ILE A 109 -1.86 1.64 -6.16
CA ILE A 109 -2.40 1.58 -4.80
C ILE A 109 -1.27 1.85 -3.80
N LEU A 110 -1.41 2.89 -3.01
CA LEU A 110 -0.45 3.27 -1.97
C LEU A 110 -1.00 2.95 -0.58
N ILE A 111 -0.25 2.19 0.19
CA ILE A 111 -0.55 1.96 1.60
C ILE A 111 0.16 3.01 2.44
N SER A 112 -0.62 3.96 2.89
CA SER A 112 -0.20 5.07 3.76
C SER A 112 -0.50 4.77 5.23
N SER A 113 -1.02 5.73 5.97
CA SER A 113 -1.40 5.58 7.39
C SER A 113 -2.46 6.61 7.77
N ILE A 114 -3.39 6.27 8.64
CA ILE A 114 -4.16 7.27 9.39
C ILE A 114 -3.17 8.18 10.13
N GLY A 115 -3.44 9.47 10.13
CA GLY A 115 -2.54 10.52 10.61
C GLY A 115 -1.77 11.23 9.50
N SER A 116 -1.75 10.72 8.28
CA SER A 116 -1.21 11.41 7.11
C SER A 116 -2.21 12.44 6.60
N GLY A 117 -1.72 13.63 6.19
CA GLY A 117 -2.54 14.68 5.61
C GLY A 117 -3.71 15.10 6.51
N ASP A 118 -4.89 15.22 5.93
CA ASP A 118 -6.12 15.63 6.61
C ASP A 118 -6.59 14.67 7.71
N SER A 119 -6.15 13.40 7.68
CA SER A 119 -6.46 12.44 8.74
C SER A 119 -5.63 12.61 10.03
N ALA A 120 -4.71 13.59 10.08
CA ALA A 120 -3.99 13.94 11.29
C ALA A 120 -4.94 14.29 12.46
N GLN A 121 -6.08 14.90 12.16
CA GLN A 121 -7.11 15.22 13.14
C GLN A 121 -7.72 14.02 13.87
N ALA A 122 -7.60 12.82 13.32
CA ALA A 122 -8.11 11.59 13.91
C ALA A 122 -7.20 11.03 15.02
N LEU A 123 -5.98 11.52 15.12
CA LEU A 123 -4.99 11.03 16.09
C LEU A 123 -4.81 11.99 17.27
N PRO A 124 -4.62 11.44 18.49
CA PRO A 124 -4.30 12.26 19.65
C PRO A 124 -2.91 12.92 19.49
N PRO A 125 -2.67 14.11 20.09
CA PRO A 125 -1.40 14.84 19.96
C PRO A 125 -0.15 14.02 20.30
N GLN A 126 -0.25 13.11 21.25
CA GLN A 126 0.87 12.25 21.65
C GLN A 126 1.25 11.26 20.53
N ALA A 127 0.27 10.69 19.82
CA ALA A 127 0.52 9.81 18.65
C ALA A 127 1.14 10.60 17.50
N LEU A 128 0.64 11.81 17.24
CA LEU A 128 1.22 12.70 16.23
C LEU A 128 2.66 13.10 16.57
N ALA A 129 2.96 13.38 17.83
CA ALA A 129 4.33 13.69 18.26
C ALA A 129 5.30 12.52 18.03
N THR A 130 4.83 11.28 18.20
CA THR A 130 5.65 10.07 18.00
C THR A 130 5.83 9.73 16.52
N LEU A 131 4.80 9.88 15.71
CA LEU A 131 4.75 9.45 14.33
C LEU A 131 4.99 10.58 13.32
N GLY A 132 5.03 11.83 13.75
CA GLY A 132 4.92 13.02 12.90
C GLY A 132 5.88 13.04 11.71
N SER A 133 7.16 12.71 11.93
CA SER A 133 8.15 12.69 10.84
C SER A 133 7.81 11.65 9.76
N VAL A 134 7.28 10.49 10.15
CA VAL A 134 6.84 9.44 9.22
C VAL A 134 5.61 9.88 8.45
N LEU A 135 4.65 10.47 9.15
CA LEU A 135 3.37 10.91 8.57
C LEU A 135 3.58 12.00 7.53
N VAL A 136 4.51 12.94 7.78
CA VAL A 136 4.90 13.97 6.81
C VAL A 136 5.50 13.35 5.54
N GLU A 137 6.38 12.36 5.66
CA GLU A 137 6.95 11.68 4.50
C GLU A 137 5.89 10.89 3.71
N LYS A 138 4.93 10.26 4.41
CA LYS A 138 3.80 9.58 3.78
C LYS A 138 2.90 10.56 3.03
N GLU A 139 2.59 11.71 3.63
CA GLU A 139 1.81 12.76 2.99
C GLU A 139 2.48 13.28 1.71
N LYS A 140 3.81 13.47 1.72
CA LYS A 140 4.55 13.83 0.50
C LYS A 140 4.40 12.77 -0.59
N ALA A 141 4.43 11.47 -0.24
CA ALA A 141 4.22 10.39 -1.20
C ALA A 141 2.79 10.37 -1.74
N GLU A 142 1.78 10.60 -0.89
CA GLU A 142 0.38 10.74 -1.30
C GLU A 142 0.20 11.88 -2.30
N GLN A 143 0.73 13.06 -1.98
CA GLN A 143 0.63 14.23 -2.85
C GLN A 143 1.37 14.01 -4.19
N HIS A 144 2.53 13.34 -4.17
CA HIS A 144 3.24 13.00 -5.39
C HIS A 144 2.41 12.05 -6.28
N LEU A 145 1.76 11.06 -5.68
CA LEU A 145 0.88 10.13 -6.40
C LEU A 145 -0.35 10.84 -6.97
N ILE A 146 -1.01 11.69 -6.20
CA ILE A 146 -2.18 12.47 -6.65
C ILE A 146 -1.83 13.32 -7.89
N ASN A 147 -0.64 13.91 -7.89
CA ASN A 147 -0.17 14.79 -8.97
C ASN A 147 0.46 14.04 -10.16
N SER A 148 0.59 12.71 -10.10
CA SER A 148 1.30 11.91 -11.11
C SER A 148 0.51 11.66 -12.41
N GLY A 149 -0.82 11.84 -12.37
CA GLY A 149 -1.72 11.49 -13.47
C GLY A 149 -2.13 10.00 -13.50
N LEU A 150 -1.59 9.16 -12.63
CA LEU A 150 -2.04 7.77 -12.49
C LEU A 150 -3.44 7.70 -11.86
N ILE A 151 -4.22 6.69 -12.22
CA ILE A 151 -5.38 6.32 -11.41
C ILE A 151 -4.85 5.80 -10.08
N TYR A 152 -5.22 6.43 -8.98
CA TYR A 152 -4.71 6.04 -7.66
C TYR A 152 -5.80 5.55 -6.71
N THR A 153 -5.39 4.76 -5.74
CA THR A 153 -6.13 4.52 -4.49
C THR A 153 -5.14 4.62 -3.34
N ILE A 154 -5.38 5.53 -2.41
CA ILE A 154 -4.58 5.69 -1.20
C ILE A 154 -5.36 5.06 -0.05
N ILE A 155 -4.78 4.04 0.58
CA ILE A 155 -5.39 3.40 1.74
C ILE A 155 -4.57 3.80 2.96
N ARG A 156 -5.24 4.37 3.96
CA ARG A 156 -4.68 4.79 5.25
C ARG A 156 -5.14 3.83 6.34
N PRO A 157 -4.41 2.75 6.64
CA PRO A 157 -4.75 1.87 7.75
C PRO A 157 -4.59 2.56 9.10
N GLY A 158 -5.42 2.17 10.07
CA GLY A 158 -5.20 2.43 11.47
C GLY A 158 -4.07 1.61 12.08
N GLY A 159 -4.02 1.50 13.41
CA GLY A 159 -3.04 0.69 14.12
C GLY A 159 -3.07 -0.78 13.66
N LEU A 160 -1.94 -1.29 13.16
CA LEU A 160 -1.86 -2.61 12.53
C LEU A 160 -1.65 -3.73 13.55
N LYS A 161 -2.51 -4.74 13.53
CA LYS A 161 -2.40 -5.98 14.29
C LYS A 161 -2.00 -7.15 13.38
N SER A 162 -1.40 -8.21 13.97
CA SER A 162 -0.88 -9.37 13.21
C SER A 162 -1.68 -10.66 13.39
N GLU A 163 -2.75 -10.63 14.18
CA GLU A 163 -3.66 -11.74 14.36
C GLU A 163 -4.44 -12.03 13.05
N PRO A 164 -5.11 -13.18 12.92
CA PRO A 164 -5.90 -13.52 11.75
C PRO A 164 -6.97 -12.47 11.42
N ALA A 165 -7.38 -12.41 10.15
CA ALA A 165 -8.45 -11.51 9.70
C ALA A 165 -9.73 -11.70 10.52
N THR A 166 -10.39 -10.60 10.85
CA THR A 166 -11.70 -10.60 11.51
C THR A 166 -12.86 -10.60 10.54
N GLY A 167 -12.63 -10.17 9.30
CA GLY A 167 -13.67 -9.93 8.31
C GLY A 167 -14.47 -8.64 8.54
N ASN A 168 -14.12 -7.84 9.56
CA ASN A 168 -14.80 -6.59 9.91
C ASN A 168 -14.10 -5.34 9.37
N GLY A 169 -13.09 -5.51 8.53
CA GLY A 169 -12.37 -4.41 7.89
C GLY A 169 -13.29 -3.57 7.02
N ILE A 170 -13.29 -2.27 7.22
CA ILE A 170 -14.06 -1.28 6.46
C ILE A 170 -13.18 -0.16 5.93
N LEU A 171 -13.66 0.48 4.86
CA LEU A 171 -13.10 1.70 4.29
C LEU A 171 -14.06 2.87 4.50
N THR A 172 -13.52 4.06 4.61
CA THR A 172 -14.30 5.32 4.64
C THR A 172 -13.48 6.49 4.09
N GLU A 173 -14.15 7.45 3.46
CA GLU A 173 -13.55 8.73 3.05
C GLU A 173 -13.49 9.73 4.23
N ASP A 174 -14.10 9.44 5.38
CA ASP A 174 -14.09 10.33 6.54
C ASP A 174 -12.69 10.34 7.21
N PRO A 175 -11.95 11.45 7.16
CA PRO A 175 -10.60 11.54 7.71
C PRO A 175 -10.58 11.58 9.26
N ARG A 176 -11.73 11.67 9.91
CA ARG A 176 -11.83 11.70 11.39
C ARG A 176 -11.89 10.30 12.01
N VAL A 177 -12.10 9.27 11.20
CA VAL A 177 -12.19 7.89 11.67
C VAL A 177 -10.80 7.35 11.99
N ALA A 178 -10.62 6.82 13.19
CA ALA A 178 -9.42 6.12 13.62
C ALA A 178 -9.73 4.84 14.38
N GLY A 179 -8.78 3.93 14.43
CA GLY A 179 -8.92 2.64 15.09
C GLY A 179 -7.72 1.74 14.82
N THR A 180 -7.92 0.45 15.01
CA THR A 180 -6.96 -0.58 14.62
C THR A 180 -7.57 -1.50 13.57
N ILE A 181 -6.71 -2.26 12.88
CA ILE A 181 -7.13 -3.23 11.86
C ILE A 181 -6.08 -4.34 11.73
N HIS A 182 -6.48 -5.55 11.42
CA HIS A 182 -5.57 -6.64 11.15
C HIS A 182 -4.97 -6.53 9.74
N ARG A 183 -3.69 -6.89 9.60
CA ARG A 183 -2.97 -6.82 8.31
C ARG A 183 -3.64 -7.63 7.21
N ALA A 184 -4.21 -8.77 7.56
CA ALA A 184 -4.94 -9.62 6.63
C ALA A 184 -6.25 -8.95 6.13
N ASP A 185 -6.98 -8.23 7.00
CA ASP A 185 -8.14 -7.44 6.58
C ASP A 185 -7.74 -6.29 5.65
N VAL A 186 -6.63 -5.59 5.94
CA VAL A 186 -6.09 -4.58 5.02
C VAL A 186 -5.81 -5.18 3.65
N ALA A 187 -5.19 -6.37 3.60
CA ALA A 187 -4.89 -7.05 2.33
C ALA A 187 -6.16 -7.38 1.54
N GLN A 188 -7.21 -7.85 2.20
CA GLN A 188 -8.51 -8.10 1.54
C GLN A 188 -9.12 -6.82 0.98
N LEU A 189 -9.08 -5.71 1.73
CA LEU A 189 -9.57 -4.41 1.26
C LEU A 189 -8.76 -3.91 0.07
N VAL A 190 -7.43 -4.05 0.08
CA VAL A 190 -6.55 -3.69 -1.06
C VAL A 190 -6.91 -4.49 -2.30
N CYS A 191 -7.09 -5.80 -2.18
CA CYS A 191 -7.47 -6.66 -3.30
C CYS A 191 -8.84 -6.31 -3.88
N ARG A 192 -9.80 -5.90 -3.02
CA ARG A 192 -11.10 -5.39 -3.49
C ARG A 192 -10.95 -4.05 -4.23
N CYS A 193 -10.16 -3.11 -3.69
CA CYS A 193 -9.88 -1.83 -4.35
C CYS A 193 -9.15 -1.99 -5.68
N LEU A 194 -8.30 -3.01 -5.83
CA LEU A 194 -7.61 -3.28 -7.08
C LEU A 194 -8.59 -3.52 -8.24
N ASN A 195 -9.69 -4.20 -7.96
CA ASN A 195 -10.69 -4.61 -8.94
C ASN A 195 -11.90 -3.65 -9.04
N SER A 196 -11.93 -2.59 -8.23
CA SER A 196 -13.06 -1.65 -8.18
C SER A 196 -12.72 -0.31 -8.82
N GLU A 197 -13.54 0.13 -9.76
CA GLU A 197 -13.46 1.48 -10.32
C GLU A 197 -13.94 2.55 -9.32
N LYS A 198 -14.82 2.19 -8.38
CA LYS A 198 -15.28 3.11 -7.33
C LYS A 198 -14.12 3.59 -6.46
N ALA A 199 -13.08 2.77 -6.28
CA ALA A 199 -11.88 3.12 -5.52
C ALA A 199 -10.89 4.02 -6.29
N ASN A 200 -11.15 4.32 -7.57
CA ASN A 200 -10.30 5.15 -8.38
C ASN A 200 -10.30 6.59 -7.88
N ASN A 201 -9.11 7.14 -7.71
CA ASN A 201 -8.85 8.51 -7.22
C ASN A 201 -9.46 8.77 -5.83
N LYS A 202 -9.42 7.74 -4.97
CA LYS A 202 -9.93 7.81 -3.59
C LYS A 202 -8.80 7.74 -2.56
N ILE A 203 -9.02 8.45 -1.45
CA ILE A 203 -8.22 8.37 -0.22
C ILE A 203 -9.14 7.78 0.84
N LEU A 204 -8.78 6.61 1.38
CA LEU A 204 -9.66 5.81 2.20
C LEU A 204 -8.97 5.43 3.52
N SER A 205 -9.54 5.82 4.64
CA SER A 205 -9.16 5.27 5.95
C SER A 205 -9.65 3.83 6.07
N ALA A 206 -8.79 2.95 6.62
CA ALA A 206 -9.10 1.53 6.81
C ALA A 206 -9.02 1.15 8.28
N VAL A 207 -10.11 0.70 8.86
CA VAL A 207 -10.21 0.27 10.27
C VAL A 207 -11.06 -0.99 10.38
N ASP A 208 -10.92 -1.70 11.48
CA ASP A 208 -11.89 -2.72 11.86
C ASP A 208 -13.07 -2.04 12.55
N ARG A 209 -14.30 -2.32 12.09
CA ARG A 209 -15.53 -1.73 12.62
C ARG A 209 -15.67 -1.93 14.13
N GLN A 210 -15.17 -3.01 14.67
CA GLN A 210 -15.24 -3.35 16.10
C GLN A 210 -14.07 -2.80 16.92
N MET A 211 -13.05 -2.21 16.26
CA MET A 211 -11.83 -1.73 16.88
C MET A 211 -11.57 -0.24 16.60
N MET A 212 -12.62 0.51 16.33
CA MET A 212 -12.55 1.97 16.16
C MET A 212 -12.37 2.68 17.51
N TYR A 213 -11.73 3.83 17.47
CA TYR A 213 -11.61 4.71 18.62
C TYR A 213 -12.83 5.63 18.68
N GLY A 214 -13.58 5.56 19.77
CA GLY A 214 -14.86 6.25 19.90
C GLY A 214 -15.97 5.59 19.07
N GLN A 215 -17.05 6.33 18.87
CA GLN A 215 -18.21 5.92 18.05
C GLN A 215 -18.53 7.02 17.03
N PRO A 216 -17.66 7.25 16.04
CA PRO A 216 -17.92 8.29 15.04
C PRO A 216 -19.11 7.89 14.18
N ASP A 217 -19.96 8.86 13.86
CA ASP A 217 -20.95 8.73 12.79
C ASP A 217 -20.24 8.94 11.44
N PHE A 218 -20.21 7.91 10.61
CA PHE A 218 -19.56 7.94 9.30
C PHE A 218 -20.21 6.97 8.31
N VAL A 219 -19.99 7.21 7.05
CA VAL A 219 -20.45 6.33 5.96
C VAL A 219 -19.30 5.39 5.56
N ALA A 220 -19.58 4.08 5.62
CA ALA A 220 -18.65 3.10 5.09
C ALA A 220 -18.61 3.19 3.56
N PHE A 221 -17.41 3.17 2.99
CA PHE A 221 -17.20 3.18 1.56
C PHE A 221 -17.39 1.77 0.98
N ASP A 222 -18.32 1.64 0.05
CA ASP A 222 -18.59 0.38 -0.63
C ASP A 222 -17.74 0.26 -1.89
N VAL A 223 -16.85 -0.74 -1.91
CA VAL A 223 -15.97 -1.06 -3.04
C VAL A 223 -16.56 -2.12 -4.01
N SER A 224 -17.76 -2.64 -3.73
CA SER A 224 -18.42 -3.61 -4.61
C SER A 224 -19.08 -2.99 -5.83
#